data_21531e3d5352c194d9ac99ab12d615ad
#
_entry.id   21531e3d5352c194d9ac99ab12d615ad
#
_cell.length_a   1.000
_cell.length_b   1.000
_cell.length_c   1.000
_cell.angle_alpha   90.00
_cell.angle_beta   90.00
_cell.angle_gamma   90.00
#
_symmetry.space_group_name_H-M   'P 1'
#
loop_
_entity.id
_entity.type
_entity.pdbx_description
1 polymer ?
#
loop_
_entity_poly.entity_id
_entity_poly.type
_entity_poly.pdbx_seq_one_letter_code
_entity_poly.pdbx_strand_id
1 'polypeptide(L)'
;ERAYRRAVDRLTELLVAEGAIHVIRLKQKSKTKRKKKIAAAIYEYQADCDGEWGEISFDFENGTAKIIRLADWDTMKTNRFANRAITYLLNCEDEKPSKETLIAFE
;
A
#
# COMPACT_ATOMS: atom_id res chain seq x y z
N GLU A 1 19.96 -2.90 10.96
CA GLU A 1 18.70 -2.84 10.21
C GLU A 1 17.71 -1.79 10.71
N ARG A 2 17.52 -1.70 12.04
CA ARG A 2 16.62 -0.69 12.60
C ARG A 2 17.10 0.73 12.33
N ALA A 3 18.40 0.97 12.42
CA ALA A 3 18.98 2.28 12.13
C ALA A 3 18.83 2.64 10.65
N TYR A 4 19.03 1.67 9.76
CA TYR A 4 18.84 1.85 8.32
C TYR A 4 17.40 2.19 7.98
N ARG A 5 16.42 1.44 8.52
CA ARG A 5 14.99 1.71 8.31
C ARG A 5 14.60 3.10 8.79
N ARG A 6 15.05 3.49 9.98
CA ARG A 6 14.76 4.84 10.51
C ARG A 6 15.32 5.94 9.61
N ALA A 7 16.52 5.76 9.10
CA ALA A 7 17.12 6.73 8.19
C ALA A 7 16.34 6.84 6.87
N VAL A 8 15.94 5.71 6.31
CA VAL A 8 15.13 5.67 5.07
C VAL A 8 13.76 6.30 5.29
N ASP A 9 13.08 5.95 6.39
CA ASP A 9 11.77 6.51 6.72
C ASP A 9 11.84 8.02 6.91
N ARG A 10 12.86 8.50 7.61
CA ARG A 10 13.03 9.92 7.83
C ARG A 10 13.32 10.68 6.54
N LEU A 11 14.15 10.14 5.67
CA LEU A 11 14.43 10.74 4.37
C LEU A 11 13.16 10.79 3.52
N THR A 12 12.38 9.72 3.53
CA THR A 12 11.10 9.65 2.83
C THR A 12 10.14 10.73 3.34
N GLU A 13 10.02 10.90 4.66
CA GLU A 13 9.17 11.92 5.26
C GLU A 13 9.59 13.34 4.84
N LEU A 14 10.90 13.60 4.77
CA LEU A 14 11.42 14.89 4.33
C LEU A 14 11.08 15.15 2.85
N LEU A 15 11.23 14.15 1.98
CA LEU A 15 10.92 14.28 0.57
C LEU A 15 9.42 14.50 0.34
N VAL A 16 8.57 13.84 1.10
CA VAL A 16 7.12 14.05 1.05
C VAL A 16 6.77 15.47 1.51
N ALA A 17 7.37 15.92 2.61
CA ALA A 17 7.13 17.27 3.15
C ALA A 17 7.55 18.36 2.17
N GLU A 18 8.57 18.13 1.37
CA GLU A 18 9.01 19.08 0.33
C GLU A 18 8.17 18.99 -0.96
N GLY A 19 7.25 18.02 -1.03
CA GLY A 19 6.43 17.79 -2.23
C GLY A 19 7.19 17.15 -3.39
N ALA A 20 8.38 16.62 -3.14
CA ALA A 20 9.20 15.99 -4.17
C ALA A 20 8.65 14.64 -4.63
N ILE A 21 8.07 13.87 -3.70
CA ILE A 21 7.48 12.56 -3.99
C ILE A 21 6.22 12.36 -3.16
N HIS A 22 5.42 11.38 -3.58
CA HIS A 22 4.32 10.86 -2.78
C HIS A 22 4.65 9.44 -2.35
N VAL A 23 4.21 9.05 -1.17
CA VAL A 23 4.50 7.74 -0.60
C VAL A 23 3.23 7.10 -0.07
N ILE A 24 3.13 5.80 -0.27
CA ILE A 24 2.06 5.00 0.30
C ILE A 24 2.69 4.00 1.25
N ARG A 25 2.20 3.96 2.50
CA ARG A 25 2.49 2.86 3.41
C ARG A 25 1.41 1.82 3.19
N LEU A 26 1.82 0.61 2.86
CA LEU A 26 0.91 -0.51 2.62
C LEU A 26 1.19 -1.60 3.64
N LYS A 27 0.15 -2.06 4.32
CA LYS A 27 0.26 -3.05 5.38
C LYS A 27 -0.83 -4.11 5.23
N GLN A 28 -0.43 -5.38 5.26
CA GLN A 28 -1.39 -6.47 5.23
C GLN A 28 -2.10 -6.60 6.57
N LYS A 29 -3.42 -6.48 6.56
CA LYS A 29 -4.25 -6.60 7.76
C LYS A 29 -4.69 -8.03 8.01
N SER A 30 -5.10 -8.72 6.94
CA SER A 30 -5.51 -10.11 7.01
C SER A 30 -5.29 -10.79 5.67
N LYS A 31 -5.26 -12.11 5.67
CA LYS A 31 -5.10 -12.89 4.45
C LYS A 31 -5.87 -14.20 4.53
N THR A 32 -6.30 -14.70 3.37
CA THR A 32 -6.87 -16.01 3.20
C THR A 32 -5.95 -16.81 2.29
N LYS A 33 -5.56 -18.01 2.73
CA LYS A 33 -4.70 -18.89 1.93
C LYS A 33 -5.52 -20.03 1.34
N ARG A 34 -5.13 -20.44 0.15
CA ARG A 34 -5.66 -21.62 -0.52
C ARG A 34 -4.50 -22.35 -1.19
N LYS A 35 -4.32 -23.64 -0.88
CA LYS A 35 -3.22 -24.46 -1.43
C LYS A 35 -1.83 -23.83 -1.26
N LYS A 36 -1.55 -23.32 -0.05
CA LYS A 36 -0.29 -22.66 0.32
C LYS A 36 -0.03 -21.32 -0.36
N LYS A 37 -0.97 -20.81 -1.14
CA LYS A 37 -0.87 -19.48 -1.77
C LYS A 37 -1.87 -18.53 -1.15
N ILE A 38 -1.54 -17.24 -1.15
CA ILE A 38 -2.48 -16.22 -0.72
C ILE A 38 -3.54 -16.05 -1.80
N ALA A 39 -4.78 -16.41 -1.47
CA ALA A 39 -5.91 -16.28 -2.39
C ALA A 39 -6.51 -14.88 -2.36
N ALA A 40 -6.61 -14.30 -1.17
CA ALA A 40 -7.15 -12.96 -0.97
C ALA A 40 -6.53 -12.35 0.28
N ALA A 41 -6.53 -11.03 0.34
CA ALA A 41 -6.02 -10.32 1.52
C ALA A 41 -6.67 -8.95 1.65
N ILE A 42 -6.68 -8.43 2.87
CA ILE A 42 -7.10 -7.05 3.14
C ILE A 42 -5.85 -6.28 3.51
N TYR A 43 -5.66 -5.15 2.86
CA TYR A 43 -4.54 -4.25 3.11
C TYR A 43 -5.04 -2.93 3.64
N GLU A 44 -4.26 -2.36 4.56
CA GLU A 44 -4.43 -0.97 4.96
C GLU A 44 -3.39 -0.15 4.22
N TYR A 45 -3.76 1.05 3.80
CA TYR A 45 -2.82 1.96 3.16
C TYR A 45 -2.93 3.36 3.76
N GLN A 46 -1.81 4.05 3.84
CA GLN A 46 -1.75 5.42 4.33
C GLN A 46 -1.10 6.29 3.25
N ALA A 47 -1.75 7.39 2.93
CA ALA A 47 -1.25 8.33 1.93
C ALA A 47 -0.26 9.30 2.55
N ASP A 48 0.92 9.46 1.93
CA ASP A 48 1.96 10.41 2.34
C ASP A 48 2.36 10.33 3.82
N CYS A 49 2.32 9.13 4.39
CA CYS A 49 2.72 8.86 5.78
C CYS A 49 1.94 9.69 6.81
N ASP A 50 0.73 10.11 6.50
CA ASP A 50 -0.07 10.96 7.37
C ASP A 50 -1.56 10.66 7.26
N GLY A 51 -2.29 10.89 8.35
CA GLY A 51 -3.74 10.79 8.38
C GLY A 51 -4.26 9.38 8.59
N GLU A 52 -5.57 9.25 8.47
CA GLU A 52 -6.25 7.97 8.64
C GLU A 52 -5.95 7.00 7.50
N TRP A 53 -5.82 5.74 7.84
CA TRP A 53 -5.57 4.68 6.88
C TRP A 53 -6.85 4.30 6.14
N GLY A 54 -6.71 3.97 4.84
CA GLY A 54 -7.77 3.33 4.08
C GLY A 54 -7.63 1.82 4.08
N GLU A 55 -8.58 1.14 3.46
CA GLU A 55 -8.56 -0.31 3.34
C GLU A 55 -8.88 -0.75 1.90
N ILE A 56 -8.16 -1.77 1.44
CA ILE A 56 -8.34 -2.37 0.12
C ILE A 56 -8.44 -3.88 0.29
N SER A 57 -9.47 -4.47 -0.30
CA SER A 57 -9.60 -5.92 -0.41
C SER A 57 -9.04 -6.34 -1.76
N PHE A 58 -8.12 -7.29 -1.80
CA PHE A 58 -7.49 -7.75 -3.03
C PHE A 58 -7.67 -9.25 -3.20
N ASP A 59 -8.17 -9.64 -4.37
CA ASP A 59 -8.34 -11.04 -4.76
C ASP A 59 -7.22 -11.42 -5.73
N PHE A 60 -6.26 -12.19 -5.23
CA PHE A 60 -5.10 -12.60 -6.03
C PHE A 60 -5.44 -13.68 -7.06
N GLU A 61 -6.49 -14.47 -6.82
CA GLU A 61 -6.90 -15.51 -7.76
C GLU A 61 -7.50 -14.91 -9.03
N ASN A 62 -8.28 -13.85 -8.90
CA ASN A 62 -8.96 -13.20 -10.01
C ASN A 62 -8.28 -11.91 -10.46
N GLY A 63 -7.28 -11.43 -9.73
CA GLY A 63 -6.60 -10.18 -10.04
C GLY A 63 -7.50 -8.96 -9.93
N THR A 64 -8.42 -8.96 -8.96
CA THR A 64 -9.38 -7.87 -8.77
C THR A 64 -9.19 -7.23 -7.40
N ALA A 65 -9.59 -5.97 -7.29
CA ALA A 65 -9.47 -5.22 -6.05
C ALA A 65 -10.74 -4.41 -5.79
N LYS A 66 -11.03 -4.21 -4.51
CA LYS A 66 -12.14 -3.38 -4.07
C LYS A 66 -11.65 -2.44 -2.98
N ILE A 67 -11.91 -1.15 -3.14
CA ILE A 67 -11.60 -0.14 -2.12
C ILE A 67 -12.72 -0.18 -1.08
N ILE A 68 -12.37 -0.57 0.15
CA ILE A 68 -13.32 -0.63 1.26
C ILE A 68 -13.50 0.76 1.87
N ARG A 69 -12.38 1.47 2.07
CA ARG A 69 -12.37 2.81 2.65
C ARG A 69 -11.18 3.59 2.08
N LEU A 70 -11.38 4.84 1.73
CA LEU A 70 -10.30 5.71 1.29
C LEU A 70 -9.50 6.24 2.47
N ALA A 71 -8.18 6.30 2.31
CA ALA A 71 -7.31 6.98 3.26
C ALA A 71 -7.51 8.49 3.17
N ASP A 72 -7.10 9.21 4.22
CA ASP A 72 -7.00 10.67 4.14
C ASP A 72 -6.08 11.04 2.97
N TRP A 73 -6.31 12.18 2.37
CA TRP A 73 -5.61 12.69 1.17
C TRP A 73 -5.98 11.95 -0.13
N ASP A 74 -6.73 10.87 -0.08
CA ASP A 74 -7.30 10.24 -1.25
C ASP A 74 -8.73 10.72 -1.45
N THR A 75 -9.21 10.74 -2.69
CA THR A 75 -10.58 11.20 -2.99
C THR A 75 -11.32 10.20 -3.87
N MET A 76 -12.65 10.25 -3.81
CA MET A 76 -13.49 9.39 -4.66
C MET A 76 -13.24 9.60 -6.15
N LYS A 77 -12.84 10.80 -6.55
CA LYS A 77 -12.61 11.13 -7.97
C LYS A 77 -11.28 10.60 -8.48
N THR A 78 -10.23 10.70 -7.67
CA THR A 78 -8.89 10.38 -8.12
C THR A 78 -8.42 9.01 -7.68
N ASN A 79 -8.79 8.55 -6.48
CA ASN A 79 -8.32 7.29 -5.89
C ASN A 79 -6.82 7.09 -6.10
N ARG A 80 -6.07 8.20 -6.12
CA ARG A 80 -4.69 8.23 -6.58
C ARG A 80 -3.78 7.27 -5.82
N PHE A 81 -3.87 7.32 -4.50
CA PHE A 81 -3.04 6.46 -3.64
C PHE A 81 -3.53 5.01 -3.67
N ALA A 82 -4.85 4.80 -3.59
CA ALA A 82 -5.42 3.45 -3.66
C ALA A 82 -5.07 2.75 -4.97
N ASN A 83 -5.16 3.46 -6.10
CA ASN A 83 -4.84 2.89 -7.42
C ASN A 83 -3.37 2.50 -7.53
N ARG A 84 -2.46 3.28 -6.96
CA ARG A 84 -1.03 2.93 -6.93
C ARG A 84 -0.76 1.69 -6.09
N ALA A 85 -1.43 1.57 -4.94
CA ALA A 85 -1.34 0.39 -4.10
C ALA A 85 -1.87 -0.86 -4.84
N ILE A 86 -3.00 -0.75 -5.51
CA ILE A 86 -3.58 -1.83 -6.30
C ILE A 86 -2.63 -2.25 -7.43
N THR A 87 -2.05 -1.30 -8.14
CA THR A 87 -1.07 -1.58 -9.20
C THR A 87 0.13 -2.35 -8.67
N TYR A 88 0.64 -1.96 -7.50
CA TYR A 88 1.72 -2.69 -6.85
C TYR A 88 1.32 -4.14 -6.57
N LEU A 89 0.13 -4.36 -6.01
CA LEU A 89 -0.35 -5.71 -5.70
C LEU A 89 -0.56 -6.56 -6.95
N LEU A 90 -1.04 -5.97 -8.04
CA LEU A 90 -1.17 -6.66 -9.33
C LEU A 90 0.18 -7.14 -9.86
N ASN A 91 1.25 -6.39 -9.63
CA ASN A 91 2.58 -6.73 -10.10
C ASN A 91 3.29 -7.75 -9.20
N CYS A 92 2.67 -8.18 -8.11
CA CYS A 92 3.21 -9.20 -7.20
C CYS A 92 2.76 -10.62 -7.53
N GLU A 93 2.31 -10.89 -8.76
CA GLU A 93 1.70 -12.18 -9.15
C GLU A 93 2.56 -13.40 -8.81
N ASP A 94 3.86 -13.35 -9.09
CA ASP A 94 4.78 -14.48 -8.90
C ASP A 94 5.56 -14.41 -7.59
N GLU A 95 5.44 -13.30 -6.86
CA GLU A 95 6.14 -13.10 -5.59
C GLU A 95 5.13 -12.90 -4.47
N LYS A 96 5.47 -13.38 -3.27
CA LYS A 96 4.64 -13.12 -2.10
C LYS A 96 4.69 -11.63 -1.77
N PRO A 97 3.57 -10.92 -1.77
CA PRO A 97 3.59 -9.51 -1.37
C PRO A 97 4.08 -9.38 0.07
N SER A 98 4.89 -8.36 0.32
CA SER A 98 5.39 -8.08 1.66
C SER A 98 4.26 -7.73 2.60
N LYS A 99 4.38 -8.11 3.87
CA LYS A 99 3.40 -7.73 4.91
C LYS A 99 3.33 -6.22 5.08
N GLU A 100 4.45 -5.56 4.92
CA GLU A 100 4.57 -4.11 4.97
C GLU A 100 5.47 -3.64 3.85
N THR A 101 5.11 -2.54 3.20
CA THR A 101 5.97 -1.96 2.17
C THR A 101 5.70 -0.45 2.04
N LEU A 102 6.65 0.24 1.44
CA LEU A 102 6.52 1.63 1.06
C LEU A 102 6.55 1.70 -0.46
N ILE A 103 5.59 2.43 -1.02
CA ILE A 103 5.51 2.66 -2.46
C ILE A 103 5.72 4.15 -2.69
N ALA A 104 6.74 4.51 -3.45
CA ALA A 104 7.03 5.91 -3.78
C ALA A 104 6.63 6.20 -5.23
N PHE A 105 6.08 7.39 -5.47
CA PHE A 105 5.72 7.84 -6.81
C PHE A 105 5.70 9.37 -6.88
N GLU A 106 5.80 9.87 -8.06
CA GLU A 106 5.76 11.32 -8.32
C GLU A 106 4.36 11.83 -8.66
#